data_3b66387002e808a2b30b7ad7de37edd9
#
_entry.id   3b66387002e808a2b30b7ad7de37edd9
#
_cell.length_a   1.000
_cell.length_b   1.000
_cell.length_c   1.000
_cell.angle_alpha   90.00
_cell.angle_beta   90.00
_cell.angle_gamma   90.00
#
_symmetry.space_group_name_H-M   'P 1'
#
loop_
_entity.id
_entity.type
_entity.pdbx_description
1 polymer ?
#
loop_
_entity_poly.entity_id
_entity_poly.type
_entity_poly.pdbx_seq_one_letter_code
_entity_poly.pdbx_strand_id
1 'polypeptide(L)'
;LDGHSDADVVIHAISEAILGALAIGDLGTHFPDNDDKYKNIDSTILLKEVVKMMENNHYEINNIDVQIGLSKPKLKDYKEAMRNNIASLLKTNIENVSIKAMTNNSLGDIGNNNAAEAYCVVMLRCK
;
A
#
# COMPACT_ATOMS: atom_id res chain seq x y z
N LEU A 1 -15.54 -0.41 -7.29
CA LEU A 1 -14.95 -0.52 -5.97
C LEU A 1 -15.21 0.76 -5.18
N ASP A 2 -15.49 0.63 -3.93
CA ASP A 2 -15.57 1.79 -3.06
C ASP A 2 -14.17 2.18 -2.55
N GLY A 3 -14.05 3.34 -1.92
CA GLY A 3 -12.76 3.82 -1.44
C GLY A 3 -12.10 2.91 -0.41
N HIS A 4 -12.90 2.15 0.33
CA HIS A 4 -12.39 1.24 1.35
C HIS A 4 -11.62 0.08 0.73
N SER A 5 -12.18 -0.55 -0.31
CA SER A 5 -11.52 -1.64 -1.01
C SER A 5 -10.25 -1.17 -1.73
N ASP A 6 -10.30 0.02 -2.31
CA ASP A 6 -9.14 0.60 -2.99
C ASP A 6 -8.02 0.87 -1.98
N ALA A 7 -8.37 1.35 -0.78
CA ALA A 7 -7.39 1.61 0.25
C ALA A 7 -6.70 0.31 0.71
N ASP A 8 -7.45 -0.79 0.84
CA ASP A 8 -6.87 -2.09 1.20
C ASP A 8 -5.84 -2.55 0.17
N VAL A 9 -6.16 -2.43 -1.12
CA VAL A 9 -5.26 -2.83 -2.20
C VAL A 9 -3.96 -2.03 -2.12
N VAL A 10 -4.09 -0.72 -1.88
CA VAL A 10 -2.92 0.17 -1.76
C VAL A 10 -2.07 -0.20 -0.54
N ILE A 11 -2.70 -0.42 0.60
CA ILE A 11 -1.97 -0.71 1.83
C ILE A 11 -1.23 -2.04 1.72
N HIS A 12 -1.83 -3.04 1.07
CA HIS A 12 -1.14 -4.30 0.80
C HIS A 12 0.08 -4.10 -0.10
N ALA A 13 -0.06 -3.31 -1.16
CA ALA A 13 1.05 -3.04 -2.07
C ALA A 13 2.20 -2.34 -1.36
N ILE A 14 1.88 -1.38 -0.49
CA ILE A 14 2.90 -0.66 0.29
C ILE A 14 3.64 -1.62 1.22
N SER A 15 2.90 -2.46 1.93
CA SER A 15 3.50 -3.43 2.85
C SER A 15 4.47 -4.35 2.13
N GLU A 16 4.06 -4.88 0.96
CA GLU A 16 4.92 -5.75 0.17
C GLU A 16 6.16 -5.01 -0.34
N ALA A 17 5.99 -3.75 -0.75
CA ALA A 17 7.13 -2.97 -1.25
C ALA A 17 8.17 -2.73 -0.16
N ILE A 18 7.74 -2.43 1.06
CA ILE A 18 8.66 -2.21 2.18
C ILE A 18 9.40 -3.51 2.51
N LEU A 19 8.69 -4.63 2.59
CA LEU A 19 9.33 -5.91 2.84
C LEU A 19 10.36 -6.26 1.75
N GLY A 20 10.00 -5.96 0.49
CA GLY A 20 10.93 -6.17 -0.62
C GLY A 20 12.15 -5.28 -0.54
N ALA A 21 11.97 -4.01 -0.16
CA ALA A 21 13.09 -3.08 0.00
C ALA A 21 14.04 -3.54 1.13
N LEU A 22 13.48 -4.15 2.17
CA LEU A 22 14.26 -4.72 3.26
C LEU A 22 14.85 -6.09 2.90
N ALA A 23 14.41 -6.69 1.81
CA ALA A 23 14.84 -8.02 1.35
C ALA A 23 14.55 -9.11 2.39
N ILE A 24 13.38 -9.04 3.04
CA ILE A 24 13.02 -9.99 4.11
C ILE A 24 11.78 -10.81 3.78
N GLY A 25 11.45 -10.92 2.49
CA GLY A 25 10.36 -11.79 2.05
C GLY A 25 9.10 -11.04 1.71
N ASP A 26 7.98 -11.67 1.96
CA ASP A 26 6.66 -11.13 1.63
C ASP A 26 5.70 -11.23 2.81
N LEU A 27 4.48 -10.71 2.63
CA LEU A 27 3.48 -10.73 3.68
C LEU A 27 3.13 -12.16 4.10
N GLY A 28 3.02 -13.07 3.14
CA GLY A 28 2.66 -14.46 3.46
C GLY A 28 3.68 -15.16 4.34
N THR A 29 4.95 -14.79 4.23
CA THR A 29 6.02 -15.33 5.06
C THR A 29 5.86 -14.86 6.51
N HIS A 30 5.56 -13.59 6.71
CA HIS A 30 5.48 -13.00 8.05
C HIS A 30 4.09 -13.12 8.68
N PHE A 31 3.05 -13.20 7.88
CA PHE A 31 1.66 -13.23 8.33
C PHE A 31 0.89 -14.32 7.61
N PRO A 32 1.18 -15.59 7.89
CA PRO A 32 0.53 -16.69 7.15
C PRO A 32 -0.98 -16.73 7.40
N ASP A 33 -1.75 -16.94 6.32
CA ASP A 33 -3.22 -16.99 6.38
C ASP A 33 -3.73 -18.13 7.25
N ASN A 34 -2.96 -19.20 7.39
CA ASN A 34 -3.36 -20.36 8.17
C ASN A 34 -3.09 -20.21 9.67
N ASP A 35 -2.54 -19.07 10.09
CA ASP A 35 -2.33 -18.76 11.49
C ASP A 35 -3.53 -17.96 12.00
N ASP A 36 -4.23 -18.46 13.00
CA ASP A 36 -5.42 -17.81 13.55
C ASP A 36 -5.14 -16.37 14.00
N LYS A 37 -3.91 -16.12 14.44
CA LYS A 37 -3.50 -14.79 14.89
C LYS A 37 -3.65 -13.75 13.77
N TYR A 38 -3.46 -14.14 12.50
CA TYR A 38 -3.48 -13.23 11.37
C TYR A 38 -4.70 -13.37 10.48
N LYS A 39 -5.60 -14.26 10.82
CA LYS A 39 -6.81 -14.49 10.05
C LYS A 39 -7.72 -13.27 10.15
N ASN A 40 -8.14 -12.76 9.01
CA ASN A 40 -9.02 -11.58 8.91
C ASN A 40 -8.42 -10.31 9.54
N ILE A 41 -7.10 -10.24 9.65
CA ILE A 41 -6.44 -9.06 10.18
C ILE A 41 -6.60 -7.88 9.23
N ASP A 42 -6.86 -6.70 9.79
CA ASP A 42 -6.97 -5.45 9.03
C ASP A 42 -5.63 -5.12 8.37
N SER A 43 -5.67 -4.70 7.11
CA SER A 43 -4.47 -4.36 6.35
C SER A 43 -3.67 -3.24 7.00
N THR A 44 -4.34 -2.31 7.68
CA THR A 44 -3.68 -1.22 8.40
C THR A 44 -2.81 -1.77 9.53
N ILE A 45 -3.29 -2.81 10.22
CA ILE A 45 -2.52 -3.45 11.30
C ILE A 45 -1.29 -4.14 10.71
N LEU A 46 -1.46 -4.81 9.57
CA LEU A 46 -0.33 -5.44 8.88
C LEU A 46 0.74 -4.39 8.52
N LEU A 47 0.31 -3.26 7.97
CA LEU A 47 1.25 -2.20 7.60
C LEU A 47 1.99 -1.67 8.82
N LYS A 48 1.28 -1.49 9.94
CA LYS A 48 1.93 -1.01 11.17
C LYS A 48 3.03 -1.98 11.63
N GLU A 49 2.78 -3.28 11.51
CA GLU A 49 3.80 -4.27 11.86
C GLU A 49 4.99 -4.22 10.90
N VAL A 50 4.73 -4.03 9.61
CA VAL A 50 5.79 -3.90 8.60
C VAL A 50 6.63 -2.66 8.86
N VAL A 51 5.99 -1.54 9.24
CA VAL A 51 6.71 -0.32 9.60
C VAL A 51 7.62 -0.55 10.80
N LYS A 52 7.15 -1.32 11.79
CA LYS A 52 8.01 -1.69 12.93
C LYS A 52 9.24 -2.48 12.48
N MET A 53 9.06 -3.42 11.55
CA MET A 53 10.18 -4.18 11.01
C MET A 53 11.19 -3.27 10.32
N MET A 54 10.68 -2.29 9.56
CA MET A 54 11.52 -1.29 8.92
C MET A 54 12.34 -0.52 9.95
N GLU A 55 11.67 -0.02 10.99
CA GLU A 55 12.33 0.74 12.05
C GLU A 55 13.35 -0.09 12.81
N ASN A 56 13.02 -1.35 13.07
CA ASN A 56 13.94 -2.28 13.75
C ASN A 56 15.19 -2.56 12.93
N ASN A 57 15.10 -2.42 11.62
CA ASN A 57 16.24 -2.55 10.71
C ASN A 57 16.94 -1.22 10.48
N HIS A 58 16.55 -0.18 11.21
CA HIS A 58 17.18 1.15 11.17
C HIS A 58 16.99 1.88 9.85
N TYR A 59 15.81 1.74 9.25
CA TYR A 59 15.42 2.44 8.04
C TYR A 59 14.19 3.28 8.25
N GLU A 60 14.02 4.27 7.43
CA GLU A 60 12.82 5.10 7.37
C GLU A 60 12.45 5.33 5.91
N ILE A 61 11.24 5.83 5.67
CA ILE A 61 10.79 6.12 4.31
C ILE A 61 11.53 7.34 3.78
N ASN A 62 12.21 7.19 2.65
CA ASN A 62 12.70 8.35 1.92
C ASN A 62 11.55 8.94 1.09
N ASN A 63 10.93 8.11 0.27
CA ASN A 63 9.75 8.50 -0.50
C ASN A 63 9.05 7.24 -1.02
N ILE A 64 7.80 7.44 -1.43
CA ILE A 64 6.99 6.34 -1.93
C ILE A 64 6.12 6.85 -3.08
N ASP A 65 5.99 6.04 -4.12
CA ASP A 65 5.13 6.31 -5.26
C ASP A 65 4.17 5.15 -5.42
N VAL A 66 2.88 5.45 -5.37
CA VAL A 66 1.82 4.45 -5.52
C VAL A 66 1.06 4.75 -6.80
N GLN A 67 0.85 3.72 -7.60
CA GLN A 67 0.08 3.82 -8.82
C GLN A 67 -1.09 2.86 -8.72
N ILE A 68 -2.31 3.39 -8.89
CA ILE A 68 -3.53 2.60 -8.79
C ILE A 68 -4.20 2.51 -10.14
N GLY A 69 -4.44 1.28 -10.60
CA GLY A 69 -5.17 1.04 -11.84
C GLY A 69 -6.63 0.83 -11.53
N LEU A 70 -7.50 1.66 -12.10
CA LEU A 70 -8.94 1.61 -11.89
C LEU A 70 -9.66 1.72 -13.22
N SER A 71 -10.83 1.11 -13.30
CA SER A 71 -11.70 1.28 -14.48
C SER A 71 -12.45 2.60 -14.46
N LYS A 72 -12.67 3.17 -13.28
CA LYS A 72 -13.35 4.44 -13.12
C LYS A 72 -12.47 5.42 -12.35
N PRO A 73 -12.32 6.66 -12.83
CA PRO A 73 -11.41 7.62 -12.20
C PRO A 73 -12.07 8.36 -11.03
N LYS A 74 -12.61 7.64 -10.05
CA LYS A 74 -13.27 8.26 -8.89
C LYS A 74 -12.36 8.43 -7.68
N LEU A 75 -11.15 7.92 -7.75
CA LEU A 75 -10.19 8.02 -6.66
C LEU A 75 -9.87 9.47 -6.32
N LYS A 76 -10.01 10.36 -7.29
CA LYS A 76 -9.73 11.77 -7.16
C LYS A 76 -10.37 12.40 -5.91
N ASP A 77 -11.59 11.98 -5.56
CA ASP A 77 -12.34 12.60 -4.49
C ASP A 77 -11.77 12.31 -3.10
N TYR A 78 -11.02 11.21 -2.95
CA TYR A 78 -10.45 10.85 -1.65
C TYR A 78 -8.94 10.60 -1.71
N LYS A 79 -8.31 10.98 -2.81
CA LYS A 79 -6.88 10.80 -3.01
C LYS A 79 -6.05 11.50 -1.94
N GLU A 80 -6.40 12.75 -1.61
CA GLU A 80 -5.65 13.50 -0.60
C GLU A 80 -5.85 12.91 0.80
N ALA A 81 -7.07 12.45 1.11
CA ALA A 81 -7.31 11.78 2.38
C ALA A 81 -6.47 10.50 2.48
N MET A 82 -6.37 9.77 1.39
CA MET A 82 -5.55 8.55 1.33
C MET A 82 -4.07 8.89 1.52
N ARG A 83 -3.57 9.93 0.85
CA ARG A 83 -2.18 10.35 1.02
C ARG A 83 -1.86 10.71 2.47
N ASN A 84 -2.75 11.46 3.11
CA ASN A 84 -2.58 11.84 4.51
C ASN A 84 -2.55 10.62 5.41
N ASN A 85 -3.44 9.67 5.19
CA ASN A 85 -3.50 8.46 5.98
C ASN A 85 -2.24 7.62 5.82
N ILE A 86 -1.78 7.46 4.59
CA ILE A 86 -0.57 6.70 4.30
C ILE A 86 0.66 7.37 4.93
N ALA A 87 0.78 8.69 4.78
CA ALA A 87 1.91 9.40 5.38
C ALA A 87 1.95 9.20 6.90
N SER A 88 0.79 9.25 7.54
CA SER A 88 0.69 9.02 8.98
C SER A 88 1.10 7.60 9.35
N LEU A 89 0.60 6.60 8.62
CA LEU A 89 0.93 5.19 8.88
C LEU A 89 2.43 4.91 8.69
N LEU A 90 3.04 5.55 7.70
CA LEU A 90 4.45 5.36 7.39
C LEU A 90 5.37 6.27 8.21
N LYS A 91 4.80 7.17 9.02
CA LYS A 91 5.55 8.11 9.86
C LYS A 91 6.47 9.00 9.01
N THR A 92 5.94 9.50 7.91
CA THR A 92 6.67 10.38 7.00
C THR A 92 5.82 11.60 6.66
N ASN A 93 6.44 12.60 6.07
CA ASN A 93 5.73 13.80 5.62
C ASN A 93 4.93 13.50 4.36
N ILE A 94 3.80 14.20 4.19
CA ILE A 94 2.92 13.95 3.04
C ILE A 94 3.63 14.25 1.71
N GLU A 95 4.58 15.17 1.67
CA GLU A 95 5.32 15.45 0.45
C GLU A 95 6.20 14.29 -0.02
N ASN A 96 6.40 13.29 0.83
CA ASN A 96 7.14 12.08 0.46
C ASN A 96 6.23 10.98 -0.08
N VAL A 97 4.92 11.23 -0.16
CA VAL A 97 3.93 10.24 -0.60
C VAL A 97 3.27 10.70 -1.89
N SER A 98 3.47 9.94 -2.96
CA SER A 98 2.85 10.19 -4.26
C SER A 98 1.80 9.12 -4.51
N ILE A 99 0.61 9.53 -4.94
CA ILE A 99 -0.44 8.61 -5.37
C ILE A 99 -0.93 9.06 -6.73
N LYS A 100 -0.89 8.13 -7.68
CA LYS A 100 -1.37 8.37 -9.05
C LYS A 100 -2.45 7.36 -9.39
N ALA A 101 -3.50 7.80 -10.03
CA ALA A 101 -4.56 6.94 -10.50
C ALA A 101 -4.51 6.85 -12.03
N MET A 102 -4.68 5.65 -12.55
CA MET A 102 -4.73 5.41 -13.99
C MET A 102 -5.97 4.58 -14.31
N THR A 103 -6.58 4.85 -15.45
CA THR A 103 -7.69 4.03 -15.92
C THR A 103 -7.17 3.06 -16.98
N ASN A 104 -7.82 1.91 -17.08
CA ASN A 104 -7.45 0.89 -18.05
C ASN A 104 -8.36 0.89 -19.27
N ASN A 105 -9.12 1.94 -19.48
CA ASN A 105 -9.96 2.14 -20.66
C ASN A 105 -10.85 0.92 -20.98
N SER A 106 -11.39 0.32 -19.93
CA SER A 106 -12.31 -0.83 -20.03
C SER A 106 -11.66 -2.08 -20.60
N LEU A 107 -10.38 -2.30 -20.29
CA LEU A 107 -9.67 -3.50 -20.70
C LEU A 107 -9.56 -4.48 -19.53
N GLY A 108 -9.80 -5.76 -19.79
CA GLY A 108 -9.67 -6.81 -18.79
C GLY A 108 -10.62 -6.63 -17.62
N ASP A 109 -10.32 -7.30 -16.51
CA ASP A 109 -11.14 -7.25 -15.29
C ASP A 109 -11.15 -5.87 -14.67
N ILE A 110 -10.02 -5.19 -14.72
CA ILE A 110 -9.92 -3.82 -14.21
C ILE A 110 -10.75 -2.90 -15.08
N GLY A 111 -10.63 -3.04 -16.41
CA GLY A 111 -11.39 -2.24 -17.35
C GLY A 111 -12.89 -2.45 -17.21
N ASN A 112 -13.31 -3.62 -16.74
CA ASN A 112 -14.72 -3.94 -16.51
C ASN A 112 -15.21 -3.47 -15.14
N ASN A 113 -14.39 -2.73 -14.39
CA ASN A 113 -14.76 -2.19 -13.09
C ASN A 113 -14.93 -3.28 -12.02
N ASN A 114 -14.28 -4.41 -12.19
CA ASN A 114 -14.39 -5.54 -11.27
C ASN A 114 -13.22 -5.66 -10.32
N ALA A 115 -12.14 -4.89 -10.56
CA ALA A 115 -10.92 -5.02 -9.77
C ALA A 115 -10.13 -3.72 -9.78
N ALA A 116 -9.28 -3.58 -8.77
CA ALA A 116 -8.27 -2.52 -8.72
C ALA A 116 -6.90 -3.18 -8.57
N GLU A 117 -5.89 -2.55 -9.13
CA GLU A 117 -4.51 -2.97 -8.96
C GLU A 117 -3.73 -1.81 -8.36
N ALA A 118 -2.73 -2.13 -7.57
CA ALA A 118 -1.83 -1.11 -7.04
C ALA A 118 -0.39 -1.57 -7.21
N TYR A 119 0.43 -0.65 -7.63
CA TYR A 119 1.88 -0.84 -7.74
C TYR A 119 2.55 0.20 -6.88
N CYS A 120 3.54 -0.20 -6.13
CA CYS A 120 4.21 0.68 -5.19
C CYS A 120 5.72 0.54 -5.35
N VAL A 121 6.39 1.68 -5.46
CA VAL A 121 7.84 1.75 -5.41
C VAL A 121 8.20 2.59 -4.19
N VAL A 122 9.04 2.05 -3.33
CA VAL A 122 9.46 2.74 -2.12
C VAL A 122 10.99 2.82 -2.11
N MET A 123 11.48 3.97 -1.66
CA MET A 123 12.88 4.12 -1.37
C MET A 123 13.03 4.34 0.12
N LEU A 124 13.85 3.50 0.75
CA LEU A 124 14.18 3.63 2.16
C LEU A 124 15.53 4.32 2.30
N ARG A 125 15.75 4.94 3.45
CA ARG A 125 17.06 5.49 3.78
C ARG A 125 17.42 5.08 5.20
N CYS A 126 18.70 5.05 5.49
CA CYS A 126 19.18 4.75 6.84
C CYS A 126 18.72 5.83 7.80
N LYS A 127 18.26 5.39 8.94
CA LYS A 127 17.80 6.30 9.97
C LYS A 127 18.89 6.48 11.02
#